data_7ea04679da064a6a4792d8336ab079cc
#
_entry.id   7ea04679da064a6a4792d8336ab079cc
#
_cell.length_a   1.000
_cell.length_b   1.000
_cell.length_c   1.000
_cell.angle_alpha   90.00
_cell.angle_beta   90.00
_cell.angle_gamma   90.00
#
_symmetry.space_group_name_H-M   'P 1'
#
loop_
_entity.id
_entity.type
_entity.pdbx_description
1 polymer ?
#
loop_
_entity_poly.entity_id
_entity_poly.type
_entity_poly.pdbx_seq_one_letter_code
_entity_poly.pdbx_strand_id
1 'polypeptide(L)'
;MKNTCVFLTICALFAGCQSNKKQYYEKHLVFPEGSTIEQKVEMAAHLTPTPQQLAWQQLELTAFLHFGINTFTNREWGDGKEDPKLFNPTQLDAEQWVKTLKDAGFKMAILTAKHHDGFCLWPTATTSHSVASSPWKDGKGDVVKEMKEACDKYGLKFGVYLSPWDRNASCYGNSPEYNKFFIEQLTELLSNYGEIHEVWFDGACGEGPNGKKQEYDWDQFYKTIQKLQPNAVMAIMGDDVRWVGNEKGYGRETEWSATALVPGIYSRSDSINTVLGLKNKSEDLGSRALLEQATELFWYPSEVDVSIRPGWFYHREEDDKVKSLSTLVDIYFKSVGYNSVLLLNIPPDTRGLIHENDAKRLQELAQYISHTFATDYGKTSHEKITGKEGDSFEINITAT
;
A
#
# COMPACT_ATOMS: atom_id res chain seq x y z
N MET A 1 7.22 83.95 31.92
CA MET A 1 5.99 83.11 31.73
C MET A 1 6.48 81.83 31.04
N LYS A 2 6.58 80.78 31.77
CA LYS A 2 7.05 79.45 31.27
C LYS A 2 5.83 78.59 30.98
N ASN A 3 5.64 78.19 29.71
CA ASN A 3 4.60 77.26 29.32
C ASN A 3 5.16 75.84 29.41
N THR A 4 4.61 75.02 30.30
CA THR A 4 4.92 73.63 30.46
C THR A 4 3.90 72.82 29.62
N CYS A 5 4.37 72.21 28.53
CA CYS A 5 3.56 71.23 27.79
C CYS A 5 3.66 69.86 28.48
N VAL A 6 2.51 69.34 28.93
CA VAL A 6 2.35 67.97 29.43
C VAL A 6 2.02 67.07 28.25
N PHE A 7 2.91 66.16 27.91
CA PHE A 7 2.64 65.08 26.96
C PHE A 7 1.94 63.94 27.69
N LEU A 8 0.67 63.72 27.38
CA LEU A 8 -0.04 62.49 27.76
C LEU A 8 0.34 61.38 26.77
N THR A 9 1.10 60.39 27.25
CA THR A 9 1.39 59.19 26.52
C THR A 9 0.23 58.21 26.67
N ILE A 10 -0.59 58.06 25.65
CA ILE A 10 -1.66 57.04 25.60
C ILE A 10 -1.00 55.71 25.20
N CYS A 11 -0.80 54.79 26.16
CA CYS A 11 -0.46 53.41 25.90
C CYS A 11 -1.71 52.70 25.38
N ALA A 12 -1.84 52.57 24.09
CA ALA A 12 -2.85 51.66 23.49
C ALA A 12 -2.38 50.24 23.70
N LEU A 13 -3.01 49.53 24.61
CA LEU A 13 -2.92 48.08 24.74
C LEU A 13 -3.63 47.45 23.54
N PHE A 14 -2.85 47.11 22.50
CA PHE A 14 -3.32 46.17 21.48
C PHE A 14 -3.43 44.78 22.13
N ALA A 15 -4.56 44.42 22.66
CA ALA A 15 -4.90 43.03 22.85
C ALA A 15 -5.08 42.40 21.48
N GLY A 16 -4.01 41.88 20.92
CA GLY A 16 -4.05 41.05 19.71
C GLY A 16 -4.89 39.81 20.04
N CYS A 17 -6.08 39.70 19.46
CA CYS A 17 -6.76 38.42 19.32
C CYS A 17 -5.81 37.54 18.50
N GLN A 18 -4.95 36.73 19.14
CA GLN A 18 -4.37 35.56 18.51
C GLN A 18 -5.53 34.64 18.19
N SER A 19 -5.96 34.65 16.93
CA SER A 19 -6.75 33.52 16.42
C SER A 19 -5.85 32.31 16.60
N ASN A 20 -6.18 31.42 17.52
CA ASN A 20 -5.56 30.11 17.65
C ASN A 20 -5.84 29.36 16.34
N LYS A 21 -5.00 29.57 15.32
CA LYS A 21 -5.02 28.71 14.14
C LYS A 21 -4.61 27.33 14.65
N LYS A 22 -5.51 26.35 14.52
CA LYS A 22 -5.18 24.95 14.79
C LYS A 22 -3.95 24.58 13.95
N GLN A 23 -2.91 24.05 14.59
CA GLN A 23 -1.72 23.57 13.92
C GLN A 23 -1.99 22.14 13.46
N TYR A 24 -1.78 21.87 12.19
CA TYR A 24 -1.86 20.53 11.62
C TYR A 24 -0.47 19.98 11.35
N TYR A 25 -0.31 18.66 11.46
CA TYR A 25 0.93 17.94 11.24
C TYR A 25 0.71 16.94 10.11
N GLU A 26 1.40 17.10 8.99
CA GLU A 26 1.27 16.20 7.86
C GLU A 26 2.23 15.03 8.00
N LYS A 27 1.71 13.81 7.95
CA LYS A 27 2.43 12.54 7.96
C LYS A 27 3.23 12.23 9.23
N HIS A 28 3.83 13.22 9.90
CA HIS A 28 4.72 13.01 11.02
C HIS A 28 4.59 14.09 12.08
N LEU A 29 4.48 13.69 13.34
CA LEU A 29 4.39 14.54 14.51
C LEU A 29 5.42 14.11 15.55
N VAL A 30 6.31 15.01 15.96
CA VAL A 30 7.20 14.83 17.11
C VAL A 30 6.63 15.59 18.30
N PHE A 31 6.43 14.91 19.43
CA PHE A 31 5.96 15.54 20.64
C PHE A 31 7.08 16.35 21.32
N PRO A 32 6.82 17.61 21.72
CA PRO A 32 7.76 18.35 22.55
C PRO A 32 8.08 17.61 23.85
N GLU A 33 9.33 17.70 24.29
CA GLU A 33 9.75 17.10 25.57
C GLU A 33 8.90 17.63 26.73
N GLY A 34 8.46 16.76 27.62
CA GLY A 34 7.61 17.11 28.76
C GLY A 34 6.13 17.33 28.45
N SER A 35 5.68 17.05 27.18
CA SER A 35 4.26 17.12 26.84
C SER A 35 3.41 16.19 27.74
N THR A 36 2.30 16.73 28.28
CA THR A 36 1.32 15.90 29.01
C THR A 36 0.53 15.02 28.04
N ILE A 37 -0.14 13.99 28.58
CA ILE A 37 -0.97 13.10 27.73
C ILE A 37 -2.11 13.89 27.04
N GLU A 38 -2.69 14.88 27.70
CA GLU A 38 -3.74 15.73 27.13
C GLU A 38 -3.21 16.53 25.94
N GLN A 39 -2.01 17.09 26.07
CA GLN A 39 -1.33 17.80 24.96
C GLN A 39 -1.02 16.85 23.81
N LYS A 40 -0.51 15.65 24.10
CA LYS A 40 -0.24 14.63 23.07
C LYS A 40 -1.51 14.21 22.33
N VAL A 41 -2.61 14.01 23.03
CA VAL A 41 -3.93 13.66 22.44
C VAL A 41 -4.42 14.78 21.54
N GLU A 42 -4.35 16.05 21.99
CA GLU A 42 -4.74 17.21 21.18
C GLU A 42 -3.89 17.33 19.91
N MET A 43 -2.57 17.18 20.01
CA MET A 43 -1.68 17.22 18.86
C MET A 43 -1.95 16.05 17.92
N ALA A 44 -2.15 14.84 18.44
CA ALA A 44 -2.45 13.64 17.67
C ALA A 44 -3.75 13.77 16.85
N ALA A 45 -4.76 14.45 17.41
CA ALA A 45 -6.01 14.74 16.70
C ALA A 45 -5.84 15.66 15.47
N HIS A 46 -4.70 16.31 15.35
CA HIS A 46 -4.34 17.18 14.22
C HIS A 46 -3.27 16.58 13.29
N LEU A 47 -2.90 15.31 13.48
CA LEU A 47 -2.08 14.58 12.53
C LEU A 47 -2.92 14.19 11.31
N THR A 48 -2.43 14.48 10.12
CA THR A 48 -3.15 14.29 8.86
C THR A 48 -2.33 13.48 7.85
N PRO A 49 -2.99 12.77 6.93
CA PRO A 49 -2.29 12.13 5.82
C PRO A 49 -1.69 13.15 4.86
N THR A 50 -0.73 12.71 4.06
CA THR A 50 -0.41 13.39 2.80
C THR A 50 -1.58 13.25 1.82
N PRO A 51 -1.69 14.12 0.80
CA PRO A 51 -2.71 13.96 -0.24
C PRO A 51 -2.65 12.59 -0.93
N GLN A 52 -1.45 12.04 -1.12
CA GLN A 52 -1.24 10.71 -1.72
C GLN A 52 -1.74 9.59 -0.82
N GLN A 53 -1.42 9.64 0.47
CA GLN A 53 -1.93 8.67 1.46
C GLN A 53 -3.45 8.71 1.56
N LEU A 54 -4.05 9.92 1.57
CA LEU A 54 -5.51 10.06 1.60
C LEU A 54 -6.15 9.48 0.35
N ALA A 55 -5.63 9.80 -0.85
CA ALA A 55 -6.12 9.27 -2.11
C ALA A 55 -5.99 7.74 -2.19
N TRP A 56 -4.92 7.18 -1.62
CA TRP A 56 -4.71 5.75 -1.53
C TRP A 56 -5.70 5.08 -0.56
N GLN A 57 -5.90 5.62 0.64
CA GLN A 57 -6.87 5.07 1.60
C GLN A 57 -8.31 5.05 1.03
N GLN A 58 -8.68 6.03 0.21
CA GLN A 58 -9.98 6.10 -0.46
C GLN A 58 -10.19 5.02 -1.53
N LEU A 59 -9.16 4.26 -1.90
CA LEU A 59 -9.31 3.14 -2.82
C LEU A 59 -10.06 1.97 -2.18
N GLU A 60 -9.84 1.72 -0.88
CA GLU A 60 -10.45 0.66 -0.07
C GLU A 60 -10.16 -0.77 -0.57
N LEU A 61 -10.41 -1.04 -1.86
CA LEU A 61 -10.28 -2.35 -2.49
C LEU A 61 -9.32 -2.27 -3.68
N THR A 62 -8.19 -2.94 -3.55
CA THR A 62 -7.11 -3.03 -4.55
C THR A 62 -6.77 -4.48 -4.85
N ALA A 63 -6.21 -4.75 -6.01
CA ALA A 63 -5.90 -6.10 -6.46
C ALA A 63 -4.40 -6.31 -6.59
N PHE A 64 -3.92 -7.47 -6.13
CA PHE A 64 -2.61 -8.00 -6.47
C PHE A 64 -2.74 -9.01 -7.60
N LEU A 65 -1.77 -9.04 -8.49
CA LEU A 65 -1.66 -10.01 -9.57
C LEU A 65 -0.28 -10.66 -9.51
N HIS A 66 -0.20 -11.79 -8.78
CA HIS A 66 0.99 -12.63 -8.80
C HIS A 66 1.01 -13.45 -10.08
N PHE A 67 1.81 -13.00 -11.03
CA PHE A 67 2.03 -13.65 -12.30
C PHE A 67 3.52 -13.58 -12.65
N GLY A 68 4.06 -14.63 -13.18
CA GLY A 68 5.48 -14.70 -13.50
C GLY A 68 5.92 -16.12 -13.86
N ILE A 69 7.22 -16.36 -13.81
CA ILE A 69 7.77 -17.69 -14.15
C ILE A 69 7.30 -18.76 -13.16
N ASN A 70 6.98 -18.37 -11.91
CA ASN A 70 6.46 -19.27 -10.88
C ASN A 70 5.10 -19.88 -11.25
N THR A 71 4.27 -19.17 -12.00
CA THR A 71 3.01 -19.67 -12.57
C THR A 71 3.26 -20.90 -13.47
N PHE A 72 4.39 -20.93 -14.19
CA PHE A 72 4.74 -21.99 -15.14
C PHE A 72 5.58 -23.11 -14.52
N THR A 73 6.16 -22.87 -13.35
CA THR A 73 6.92 -23.87 -12.61
C THR A 73 6.14 -24.50 -11.45
N ASN A 74 4.90 -24.06 -11.25
CA ASN A 74 4.01 -24.48 -10.14
C ASN A 74 4.68 -24.28 -8.77
N ARG A 75 5.29 -23.12 -8.54
CA ARG A 75 6.01 -22.77 -7.31
C ARG A 75 5.53 -21.44 -6.74
N GLU A 76 5.56 -21.33 -5.43
CA GLU A 76 5.39 -20.04 -4.73
C GLU A 76 6.67 -19.21 -4.80
N TRP A 77 7.81 -19.84 -4.60
CA TRP A 77 9.12 -19.21 -4.65
C TRP A 77 10.04 -19.99 -5.60
N GLY A 78 10.39 -19.35 -6.67
CA GLY A 78 11.42 -19.83 -7.58
C GLY A 78 12.81 -19.79 -6.93
N ASP A 79 13.75 -20.49 -7.51
CA ASP A 79 15.14 -20.56 -7.02
C ASP A 79 16.10 -19.61 -7.77
N GLY A 80 15.58 -18.87 -8.75
CA GLY A 80 16.36 -17.96 -9.61
C GLY A 80 17.12 -18.64 -10.73
N LYS A 81 16.85 -19.91 -11.00
CA LYS A 81 17.51 -20.72 -12.06
C LYS A 81 16.52 -21.21 -13.11
N GLU A 82 15.30 -20.75 -13.04
CA GLU A 82 14.24 -21.09 -13.98
C GLU A 82 14.66 -20.68 -15.40
N ASP A 83 14.48 -21.60 -16.36
CA ASP A 83 14.70 -21.26 -17.77
C ASP A 83 13.62 -20.26 -18.23
N PRO A 84 13.97 -19.05 -18.68
CA PRO A 84 13.03 -18.09 -19.23
C PRO A 84 12.08 -18.64 -20.31
N LYS A 85 12.48 -19.71 -21.00
CA LYS A 85 11.65 -20.38 -22.00
C LYS A 85 10.41 -21.05 -21.44
N LEU A 86 10.33 -21.27 -20.14
CA LEU A 86 9.12 -21.79 -19.47
C LEU A 86 8.00 -20.77 -19.45
N PHE A 87 8.33 -19.47 -19.46
CA PHE A 87 7.34 -18.42 -19.51
C PHE A 87 6.73 -18.31 -20.91
N ASN A 88 5.55 -18.91 -21.11
CA ASN A 88 4.88 -18.94 -22.40
C ASN A 88 3.35 -18.98 -22.26
N PRO A 89 2.71 -17.90 -21.78
CA PRO A 89 1.26 -17.83 -21.72
C PRO A 89 0.66 -17.87 -23.13
N THR A 90 -0.35 -18.73 -23.33
CA THR A 90 -0.93 -18.97 -24.66
C THR A 90 -2.01 -17.97 -25.04
N GLN A 91 -2.60 -17.28 -24.07
CA GLN A 91 -3.77 -16.41 -24.25
C GLN A 91 -3.69 -15.16 -23.35
N LEU A 92 -2.48 -14.70 -22.99
CA LEU A 92 -2.36 -13.55 -22.09
C LEU A 92 -3.22 -12.38 -22.56
N ASP A 93 -4.12 -11.95 -21.69
CA ASP A 93 -5.05 -10.86 -21.94
C ASP A 93 -5.15 -9.97 -20.67
N ALA A 94 -4.31 -8.94 -20.61
CA ALA A 94 -4.33 -7.98 -19.53
C ALA A 94 -5.64 -7.15 -19.47
N GLU A 95 -6.33 -7.00 -20.59
CA GLU A 95 -7.64 -6.36 -20.59
C GLU A 95 -8.69 -7.21 -19.87
N GLN A 96 -8.65 -8.54 -20.05
CA GLN A 96 -9.52 -9.46 -19.30
C GLN A 96 -9.24 -9.35 -17.80
N TRP A 97 -7.97 -9.25 -17.37
CA TRP A 97 -7.63 -9.06 -15.97
C TRP A 97 -8.26 -7.79 -15.41
N VAL A 98 -7.93 -6.65 -16.02
CA VAL A 98 -8.36 -5.34 -15.55
C VAL A 98 -9.88 -5.17 -15.62
N LYS A 99 -10.51 -5.67 -16.70
CA LYS A 99 -11.97 -5.64 -16.82
C LYS A 99 -12.65 -6.48 -15.71
N THR A 100 -12.15 -7.67 -15.43
CA THR A 100 -12.66 -8.51 -14.35
C THR A 100 -12.57 -7.80 -12.99
N LEU A 101 -11.43 -7.16 -12.71
CA LEU A 101 -11.23 -6.38 -11.49
C LEU A 101 -12.14 -5.15 -11.44
N LYS A 102 -12.26 -4.41 -12.54
CA LYS A 102 -13.12 -3.23 -12.62
C LYS A 102 -14.58 -3.58 -12.35
N ASP A 103 -15.08 -4.64 -13.00
CA ASP A 103 -16.45 -5.11 -12.85
C ASP A 103 -16.72 -5.60 -11.39
N ALA A 104 -15.67 -6.04 -10.71
CA ALA A 104 -15.73 -6.44 -9.29
C ALA A 104 -15.51 -5.26 -8.31
N GLY A 105 -15.36 -4.02 -8.79
CA GLY A 105 -15.31 -2.83 -7.96
C GLY A 105 -13.92 -2.41 -7.48
N PHE A 106 -12.86 -3.10 -7.91
CA PHE A 106 -11.48 -2.71 -7.59
C PHE A 106 -11.13 -1.34 -8.19
N LYS A 107 -10.25 -0.61 -7.52
CA LYS A 107 -9.85 0.74 -7.89
C LYS A 107 -8.41 0.82 -8.39
N MET A 108 -7.59 -0.14 -8.02
CA MET A 108 -6.18 -0.23 -8.42
C MET A 108 -5.80 -1.69 -8.62
N ALA A 109 -4.81 -1.93 -9.48
CA ALA A 109 -4.19 -3.23 -9.64
C ALA A 109 -2.66 -3.10 -9.58
N ILE A 110 -2.02 -3.97 -8.81
CA ILE A 110 -0.57 -4.05 -8.62
C ILE A 110 -0.08 -5.34 -9.26
N LEU A 111 0.89 -5.23 -10.18
CA LEU A 111 1.51 -6.38 -10.84
C LEU A 111 2.84 -6.71 -10.19
N THR A 112 3.11 -8.00 -9.93
CA THR A 112 4.43 -8.48 -9.55
C THR A 112 5.38 -8.39 -10.76
N ALA A 113 5.93 -7.20 -11.03
CA ALA A 113 6.81 -6.99 -12.19
C ALA A 113 8.07 -7.87 -12.11
N LYS A 114 8.60 -8.11 -10.89
CA LYS A 114 9.66 -9.08 -10.60
C LYS A 114 9.45 -9.66 -9.21
N HIS A 115 9.33 -10.97 -9.07
CA HIS A 115 9.29 -11.67 -7.78
C HIS A 115 10.70 -12.11 -7.34
N HIS A 116 10.83 -12.87 -6.26
CA HIS A 116 12.10 -13.29 -5.66
C HIS A 116 12.99 -14.16 -6.59
N ASP A 117 12.39 -14.82 -7.58
CA ASP A 117 13.10 -15.57 -8.61
C ASP A 117 13.94 -14.68 -9.55
N GLY A 118 13.69 -13.35 -9.54
CA GLY A 118 14.40 -12.38 -10.37
C GLY A 118 13.90 -12.28 -11.81
N PHE A 119 12.86 -13.04 -12.20
CA PHE A 119 12.33 -12.98 -13.56
C PHE A 119 11.52 -11.70 -13.78
N CYS A 120 11.94 -10.90 -14.77
CA CYS A 120 11.32 -9.62 -15.08
C CYS A 120 10.23 -9.76 -16.13
N LEU A 121 9.02 -9.24 -15.84
CA LEU A 121 7.87 -9.24 -16.75
C LEU A 121 7.92 -8.13 -17.80
N TRP A 122 9.02 -7.38 -17.88
CA TRP A 122 9.30 -6.37 -18.90
C TRP A 122 10.66 -6.64 -19.54
N PRO A 123 10.92 -6.15 -20.77
CA PRO A 123 12.18 -6.34 -21.48
C PRO A 123 13.28 -5.44 -20.89
N THR A 124 13.68 -5.72 -19.64
CA THR A 124 14.72 -4.97 -18.93
C THR A 124 16.07 -5.05 -19.63
N ALA A 125 16.86 -3.99 -19.56
CA ALA A 125 18.24 -3.97 -20.02
C ALA A 125 19.22 -4.56 -18.99
N THR A 126 18.77 -4.81 -17.74
CA THR A 126 19.65 -5.17 -16.62
C THR A 126 19.98 -6.67 -16.56
N THR A 127 19.11 -7.53 -17.06
CA THR A 127 19.28 -8.98 -17.03
C THR A 127 18.61 -9.66 -18.23
N SER A 128 19.14 -10.82 -18.63
CA SER A 128 18.47 -11.71 -19.58
C SER A 128 17.39 -12.59 -18.94
N HIS A 129 17.26 -12.61 -17.61
CA HIS A 129 16.22 -13.35 -16.91
C HIS A 129 14.89 -12.59 -16.94
N SER A 130 14.28 -12.54 -18.14
CA SER A 130 13.11 -11.73 -18.41
C SER A 130 12.29 -12.28 -19.58
N VAL A 131 11.12 -11.67 -19.80
CA VAL A 131 10.24 -11.97 -20.94
C VAL A 131 10.95 -11.85 -22.30
N ALA A 132 12.00 -11.03 -22.41
CA ALA A 132 12.78 -10.88 -23.63
C ALA A 132 13.54 -12.17 -24.03
N SER A 133 13.79 -13.07 -23.09
CA SER A 133 14.41 -14.38 -23.33
C SER A 133 13.39 -15.52 -23.44
N SER A 134 12.11 -15.23 -23.31
CA SER A 134 11.03 -16.22 -23.43
C SER A 134 10.56 -16.38 -24.88
N PRO A 135 9.90 -17.50 -25.24
CA PRO A 135 9.27 -17.67 -26.55
C PRO A 135 8.00 -16.84 -26.70
N TRP A 136 7.44 -16.31 -25.60
CA TRP A 136 6.22 -15.54 -25.63
C TRP A 136 6.38 -14.27 -26.50
N LYS A 137 5.49 -14.12 -27.48
CA LYS A 137 5.54 -13.03 -28.49
C LYS A 137 6.92 -12.88 -29.16
N ASP A 138 7.64 -14.01 -29.36
CA ASP A 138 8.98 -14.02 -29.95
C ASP A 138 9.99 -13.16 -29.16
N GLY A 139 9.89 -13.12 -27.83
CA GLY A 139 10.72 -12.29 -26.95
C GLY A 139 10.43 -10.78 -27.01
N LYS A 140 9.33 -10.38 -27.63
CA LYS A 140 8.92 -8.96 -27.78
C LYS A 140 7.78 -8.56 -26.82
N GLY A 141 7.36 -9.47 -25.96
CA GLY A 141 6.29 -9.23 -25.01
C GLY A 141 6.72 -8.31 -23.86
N ASP A 142 5.77 -7.57 -23.30
CA ASP A 142 5.94 -6.70 -22.14
C ASP A 142 4.63 -6.71 -21.34
N VAL A 143 4.59 -7.53 -20.28
CA VAL A 143 3.37 -7.69 -19.45
C VAL A 143 3.09 -6.43 -18.67
N VAL A 144 4.12 -5.71 -18.21
CA VAL A 144 3.97 -4.45 -17.47
C VAL A 144 3.28 -3.40 -18.35
N LYS A 145 3.69 -3.29 -19.61
CA LYS A 145 3.09 -2.39 -20.57
C LYS A 145 1.63 -2.76 -20.86
N GLU A 146 1.36 -4.03 -21.15
CA GLU A 146 0.00 -4.50 -21.43
C GLU A 146 -0.94 -4.26 -20.25
N MET A 147 -0.47 -4.50 -19.04
CA MET A 147 -1.24 -4.24 -17.82
C MET A 147 -1.51 -2.75 -17.61
N LYS A 148 -0.49 -1.90 -17.80
CA LYS A 148 -0.64 -0.44 -17.67
C LYS A 148 -1.63 0.12 -18.68
N GLU A 149 -1.52 -0.29 -19.97
CA GLU A 149 -2.43 0.12 -21.03
C GLU A 149 -3.89 -0.31 -20.73
N ALA A 150 -4.06 -1.52 -20.18
CA ALA A 150 -5.38 -1.99 -19.76
C ALA A 150 -5.93 -1.17 -18.58
N CYS A 151 -5.09 -0.86 -17.57
CA CYS A 151 -5.49 -0.01 -16.46
C CYS A 151 -5.94 1.38 -16.91
N ASP A 152 -5.20 2.00 -17.83
CA ASP A 152 -5.57 3.30 -18.41
C ASP A 152 -6.89 3.23 -19.16
N LYS A 153 -7.07 2.18 -19.96
CA LYS A 153 -8.31 1.98 -20.76
C LYS A 153 -9.56 1.84 -19.89
N TYR A 154 -9.47 1.10 -18.79
CA TYR A 154 -10.61 0.83 -17.91
C TYR A 154 -10.69 1.75 -16.68
N GLY A 155 -9.74 2.67 -16.53
CA GLY A 155 -9.73 3.67 -15.46
C GLY A 155 -9.42 3.06 -14.07
N LEU A 156 -8.58 2.05 -14.00
CA LEU A 156 -7.94 1.59 -12.78
C LEU A 156 -6.61 2.30 -12.57
N LYS A 157 -6.27 2.57 -11.32
CA LYS A 157 -4.91 2.96 -10.97
C LYS A 157 -3.97 1.76 -11.14
N PHE A 158 -2.70 2.03 -11.42
CA PHE A 158 -1.68 1.00 -11.61
C PHE A 158 -0.56 1.13 -10.59
N GLY A 159 -0.19 0.01 -9.99
CA GLY A 159 0.96 -0.13 -9.10
C GLY A 159 1.90 -1.24 -9.57
N VAL A 160 3.12 -1.22 -9.09
CA VAL A 160 4.13 -2.22 -9.38
C VAL A 160 4.73 -2.78 -8.09
N TYR A 161 4.86 -4.10 -8.04
CA TYR A 161 5.68 -4.79 -7.05
C TYR A 161 7.04 -5.11 -7.69
N LEU A 162 8.11 -4.73 -7.01
CA LEU A 162 9.47 -5.07 -7.39
C LEU A 162 10.18 -5.68 -6.18
N SER A 163 10.42 -7.00 -6.21
CA SER A 163 11.12 -7.68 -5.11
C SER A 163 12.53 -7.15 -4.92
N PRO A 164 12.88 -6.66 -3.72
CA PRO A 164 14.27 -6.34 -3.40
C PRO A 164 15.13 -7.61 -3.30
N TRP A 165 14.57 -8.74 -2.88
CA TRP A 165 15.26 -10.01 -2.91
C TRP A 165 15.30 -10.56 -4.33
N ASP A 166 16.49 -10.92 -4.80
CA ASP A 166 16.72 -11.43 -6.16
C ASP A 166 17.61 -12.67 -6.10
N ARG A 167 17.02 -13.82 -6.40
CA ARG A 167 17.70 -15.11 -6.34
C ARG A 167 18.45 -15.45 -7.64
N ASN A 168 18.27 -14.65 -8.70
CA ASN A 168 18.95 -14.80 -9.99
C ASN A 168 20.18 -13.89 -10.12
N ALA A 169 20.10 -12.64 -9.67
CA ALA A 169 21.14 -11.65 -9.88
C ALA A 169 22.46 -12.07 -9.23
N SER A 170 23.50 -12.29 -10.03
CA SER A 170 24.82 -12.70 -9.54
C SER A 170 25.50 -11.69 -8.63
N CYS A 171 25.14 -10.42 -8.75
CA CYS A 171 25.63 -9.33 -7.90
C CYS A 171 24.88 -9.22 -6.57
N TYR A 172 23.79 -9.94 -6.35
CA TYR A 172 23.06 -9.93 -5.08
C TYR A 172 23.99 -10.37 -3.92
N GLY A 173 23.98 -9.58 -2.83
CA GLY A 173 24.92 -9.77 -1.71
C GLY A 173 26.27 -9.07 -1.90
N ASN A 174 26.53 -8.46 -3.08
CA ASN A 174 27.50 -7.40 -3.27
C ASN A 174 26.74 -6.05 -3.24
N SER A 175 26.53 -5.51 -2.04
CA SER A 175 25.53 -4.48 -1.79
C SER A 175 25.66 -3.24 -2.67
N PRO A 176 26.83 -2.64 -2.91
CA PRO A 176 26.93 -1.47 -3.79
C PRO A 176 26.56 -1.77 -5.25
N GLU A 177 26.94 -2.94 -5.75
CA GLU A 177 26.64 -3.33 -7.12
C GLU A 177 25.17 -3.68 -7.31
N TYR A 178 24.60 -4.46 -6.37
CA TYR A 178 23.21 -4.82 -6.44
C TYR A 178 22.27 -3.61 -6.24
N ASN A 179 22.59 -2.70 -5.32
CA ASN A 179 21.79 -1.50 -5.13
C ASN A 179 21.72 -0.65 -6.41
N LYS A 180 22.84 -0.55 -7.15
CA LYS A 180 22.84 0.11 -8.46
C LYS A 180 21.96 -0.65 -9.47
N PHE A 181 22.12 -1.98 -9.57
CA PHE A 181 21.30 -2.83 -10.43
C PHE A 181 19.81 -2.68 -10.13
N PHE A 182 19.41 -2.68 -8.84
CA PHE A 182 18.03 -2.52 -8.43
C PHE A 182 17.47 -1.13 -8.77
N ILE A 183 18.26 -0.07 -8.59
CA ILE A 183 17.88 1.30 -8.96
C ILE A 183 17.69 1.42 -10.48
N GLU A 184 18.49 0.73 -11.29
CA GLU A 184 18.32 0.69 -12.75
C GLU A 184 16.98 0.06 -13.11
N GLN A 185 16.63 -1.10 -12.55
CA GLN A 185 15.32 -1.75 -12.74
C GLN A 185 14.16 -0.86 -12.27
N LEU A 186 14.28 -0.27 -11.08
CA LEU A 186 13.28 0.66 -10.55
C LEU A 186 13.11 1.87 -11.46
N THR A 187 14.21 2.41 -12.00
CA THR A 187 14.17 3.54 -12.93
C THR A 187 13.45 3.18 -14.23
N GLU A 188 13.72 2.00 -14.81
CA GLU A 188 13.00 1.53 -15.99
C GLU A 188 11.49 1.48 -15.75
N LEU A 189 11.06 0.85 -14.65
CA LEU A 189 9.64 0.72 -14.30
C LEU A 189 8.97 2.08 -14.07
N LEU A 190 9.62 2.98 -13.36
CA LEU A 190 9.04 4.26 -12.99
C LEU A 190 9.13 5.35 -14.09
N SER A 191 9.91 5.10 -15.16
CA SER A 191 10.08 6.07 -16.26
C SER A 191 9.35 5.67 -17.54
N ASN A 192 9.13 4.38 -17.79
CA ASN A 192 8.71 3.90 -19.12
C ASN A 192 7.21 3.64 -19.24
N TYR A 193 6.47 3.60 -18.12
CA TYR A 193 5.07 3.14 -18.09
C TYR A 193 4.09 4.21 -17.62
N GLY A 194 4.49 5.50 -17.63
CA GLY A 194 3.62 6.60 -17.22
C GLY A 194 3.40 6.66 -15.71
N GLU A 195 2.21 7.05 -15.26
CA GLU A 195 1.92 7.25 -13.85
C GLU A 195 1.77 5.90 -13.11
N ILE A 196 2.53 5.78 -12.01
CA ILE A 196 2.48 4.68 -11.06
C ILE A 196 1.94 5.24 -9.74
N HIS A 197 0.96 4.56 -9.14
CA HIS A 197 0.27 5.04 -7.95
C HIS A 197 0.77 4.39 -6.67
N GLU A 198 1.35 3.20 -6.78
CA GLU A 198 1.95 2.47 -5.66
C GLU A 198 3.17 1.70 -6.11
N VAL A 199 4.24 1.80 -5.32
CA VAL A 199 5.44 0.96 -5.44
C VAL A 199 5.52 0.07 -4.22
N TRP A 200 5.40 -1.24 -4.46
CA TRP A 200 5.33 -2.25 -3.42
C TRP A 200 6.65 -3.01 -3.31
N PHE A 201 7.27 -2.98 -2.15
CA PHE A 201 8.50 -3.70 -1.83
C PHE A 201 8.23 -4.78 -0.80
N ASP A 202 8.59 -6.02 -1.11
CA ASP A 202 8.50 -7.13 -0.19
C ASP A 202 9.54 -7.04 0.93
N GLY A 203 9.12 -7.39 2.15
CA GLY A 203 10.00 -7.49 3.30
C GLY A 203 10.77 -8.79 3.39
N ALA A 204 10.42 -9.81 2.58
CA ALA A 204 11.15 -11.06 2.53
C ALA A 204 12.56 -10.84 1.97
N CYS A 205 13.55 -11.36 2.65
CA CYS A 205 14.94 -11.32 2.22
C CYS A 205 15.68 -12.58 2.63
N GLY A 206 16.67 -12.96 1.85
CA GLY A 206 17.48 -14.14 2.09
C GLY A 206 18.84 -14.01 1.42
N GLU A 207 19.49 -15.12 1.25
CA GLU A 207 20.77 -15.19 0.55
C GLU A 207 20.57 -15.21 -0.97
N GLY A 208 21.52 -14.63 -1.68
CA GLY A 208 21.60 -14.70 -3.13
C GLY A 208 22.37 -15.91 -3.64
N PRO A 209 22.62 -16.00 -4.97
CA PRO A 209 23.35 -17.10 -5.59
C PRO A 209 24.75 -17.32 -5.01
N ASN A 210 25.36 -16.27 -4.46
CA ASN A 210 26.69 -16.29 -3.85
C ASN A 210 26.69 -16.64 -2.34
N GLY A 211 25.53 -16.97 -1.75
CA GLY A 211 25.35 -17.28 -0.34
C GLY A 211 25.48 -16.09 0.61
N LYS A 212 25.42 -14.86 0.09
CA LYS A 212 25.52 -13.63 0.90
C LYS A 212 24.18 -12.95 1.00
N LYS A 213 23.96 -12.29 2.13
CA LYS A 213 22.83 -11.38 2.34
C LYS A 213 23.14 -10.02 1.75
N GLN A 214 22.08 -9.34 1.30
CA GLN A 214 22.12 -8.01 0.73
C GLN A 214 21.84 -6.96 1.81
N GLU A 215 22.56 -5.84 1.77
CA GLU A 215 22.24 -4.62 2.49
C GLU A 215 21.64 -3.63 1.48
N TYR A 216 20.36 -3.30 1.66
CA TYR A 216 19.63 -2.44 0.73
C TYR A 216 19.86 -0.96 1.03
N ASP A 217 20.10 -0.16 0.01
CA ASP A 217 20.15 1.31 0.09
C ASP A 217 18.74 1.89 -0.06
N TRP A 218 17.94 1.71 0.98
CA TRP A 218 16.55 2.18 1.01
C TRP A 218 16.43 3.68 0.73
N ASP A 219 17.36 4.48 1.23
CA ASP A 219 17.38 5.93 0.98
C ASP A 219 17.42 6.27 -0.50
N GLN A 220 18.26 5.58 -1.27
CA GLN A 220 18.35 5.79 -2.71
C GLN A 220 17.12 5.25 -3.44
N PHE A 221 16.53 4.14 -2.99
CA PHE A 221 15.31 3.60 -3.55
C PHE A 221 14.16 4.60 -3.38
N TYR A 222 13.96 5.14 -2.19
CA TYR A 222 12.91 6.14 -1.93
C TYR A 222 13.14 7.44 -2.70
N LYS A 223 14.36 7.95 -2.74
CA LYS A 223 14.69 9.15 -3.54
C LYS A 223 14.40 8.94 -5.02
N THR A 224 14.64 7.74 -5.53
CA THR A 224 14.33 7.39 -6.92
C THR A 224 12.82 7.42 -7.16
N ILE A 225 12.01 6.83 -6.27
CA ILE A 225 10.55 6.87 -6.37
C ILE A 225 10.04 8.32 -6.28
N GLN A 226 10.44 9.05 -5.25
CA GLN A 226 10.01 10.45 -5.04
C GLN A 226 10.33 11.35 -6.22
N LYS A 227 11.48 11.11 -6.88
CA LYS A 227 11.90 11.86 -8.06
C LYS A 227 11.08 11.53 -9.30
N LEU A 228 10.81 10.24 -9.54
CA LEU A 228 10.21 9.77 -10.80
C LEU A 228 8.69 9.68 -10.71
N GLN A 229 8.14 9.37 -9.52
CA GLN A 229 6.71 9.19 -9.26
C GLN A 229 6.33 9.88 -7.93
N PRO A 230 6.33 11.22 -7.86
CA PRO A 230 6.13 11.98 -6.62
C PRO A 230 4.74 11.79 -6.00
N ASN A 231 3.78 11.26 -6.77
CA ASN A 231 2.41 10.99 -6.30
C ASN A 231 2.20 9.53 -5.89
N ALA A 232 3.20 8.65 -6.06
CA ALA A 232 3.08 7.26 -5.64
C ALA A 232 3.24 7.11 -4.12
N VAL A 233 2.50 6.17 -3.54
CA VAL A 233 2.76 5.71 -2.18
C VAL A 233 3.76 4.55 -2.19
N MET A 234 4.55 4.44 -1.14
CA MET A 234 5.54 3.37 -0.95
C MET A 234 5.05 2.38 0.11
N ALA A 235 4.74 1.17 -0.30
CA ALA A 235 4.32 0.06 0.52
C ALA A 235 5.35 -1.07 0.43
N ILE A 236 5.53 -1.88 1.36
CA ILE A 236 5.28 -1.97 2.79
C ILE A 236 6.59 -1.73 3.54
N MET A 237 7.67 -1.61 2.76
CA MET A 237 9.00 -1.23 3.27
C MET A 237 9.24 0.28 3.19
N GLY A 238 8.21 1.08 2.87
CA GLY A 238 8.22 2.55 2.88
C GLY A 238 7.65 3.15 4.16
N ASP A 239 7.45 4.47 4.14
CA ASP A 239 6.86 5.22 5.25
C ASP A 239 5.47 5.77 4.95
N ASP A 240 4.87 5.38 3.81
CA ASP A 240 3.52 5.79 3.43
C ASP A 240 2.46 4.78 3.87
N VAL A 241 2.74 3.49 3.68
CA VAL A 241 1.82 2.38 3.90
C VAL A 241 2.53 1.26 4.65
N ARG A 242 1.95 0.78 5.75
CA ARG A 242 2.48 -0.35 6.51
C ARG A 242 1.76 -1.64 6.21
N TRP A 243 2.49 -2.73 6.27
CA TRP A 243 1.89 -4.05 6.32
C TRP A 243 1.10 -4.25 7.61
N VAL A 244 -0.10 -4.84 7.52
CA VAL A 244 -0.96 -5.10 8.69
C VAL A 244 -0.34 -6.07 9.70
N GLY A 245 0.62 -6.91 9.26
CA GLY A 245 1.36 -7.86 10.08
C GLY A 245 0.92 -9.32 9.95
N ASN A 246 0.02 -9.63 9.03
CA ASN A 246 -0.40 -10.99 8.69
C ASN A 246 -0.93 -11.05 7.26
N GLU A 247 -0.99 -12.27 6.67
CA GLU A 247 -1.54 -12.56 5.35
C GLU A 247 -2.89 -13.28 5.43
N LYS A 248 -3.64 -13.06 6.51
CA LYS A 248 -4.90 -13.77 6.78
C LYS A 248 -6.14 -12.99 6.33
N GLY A 249 -5.97 -11.74 5.89
CA GLY A 249 -7.04 -10.92 5.37
C GLY A 249 -7.78 -10.11 6.42
N TYR A 250 -7.18 -9.79 7.57
CA TYR A 250 -7.81 -8.94 8.57
C TYR A 250 -6.84 -8.00 9.29
N GLY A 251 -7.36 -6.82 9.61
CA GLY A 251 -6.74 -5.84 10.48
C GLY A 251 -7.14 -6.01 11.93
N ARG A 252 -6.77 -5.05 12.75
CA ARG A 252 -7.21 -4.93 14.15
C ARG A 252 -8.58 -4.27 14.18
N GLU A 253 -9.41 -4.58 15.17
CA GLU A 253 -10.69 -3.89 15.37
C GLU A 253 -10.53 -2.37 15.54
N THR A 254 -9.38 -1.96 16.05
CA THR A 254 -8.98 -0.55 16.22
C THR A 254 -7.75 -0.26 15.35
N GLU A 255 -7.87 -0.36 14.04
CA GLU A 255 -6.76 -0.14 13.11
C GLU A 255 -6.55 1.38 12.90
N TRP A 256 -5.66 1.96 13.70
CA TRP A 256 -5.34 3.38 13.63
C TRP A 256 -4.42 3.69 12.46
N SER A 257 -4.70 4.78 11.73
CA SER A 257 -3.75 5.34 10.77
C SER A 257 -2.66 6.17 11.47
N ALA A 258 -3.01 6.89 12.54
CA ALA A 258 -2.03 7.53 13.42
C ALA A 258 -1.42 6.51 14.36
N THR A 259 -0.13 6.19 14.22
CA THR A 259 0.54 5.13 14.98
C THR A 259 1.84 5.61 15.62
N ALA A 260 2.20 5.00 16.76
CA ALA A 260 3.51 5.18 17.39
C ALA A 260 4.59 4.26 16.80
N LEU A 261 4.23 3.37 15.88
CA LEU A 261 5.17 2.53 15.16
C LEU A 261 5.98 3.39 14.20
N VAL A 262 7.28 3.47 14.42
CA VAL A 262 8.21 4.21 13.55
C VAL A 262 8.49 3.38 12.31
N PRO A 263 8.28 3.92 11.08
CA PRO A 263 8.59 3.21 9.84
C PRO A 263 10.05 2.78 9.74
N GLY A 264 10.30 1.58 9.19
CA GLY A 264 11.63 0.96 9.14
C GLY A 264 12.69 1.70 8.33
N ILE A 265 12.28 2.68 7.50
CA ILE A 265 13.21 3.52 6.74
C ILE A 265 14.01 4.50 7.62
N TYR A 266 13.52 4.82 8.81
CA TYR A 266 14.20 5.72 9.71
C TYR A 266 15.23 4.95 10.54
N SER A 267 16.48 5.40 10.57
CA SER A 267 17.60 4.74 11.30
C SER A 267 17.34 4.55 12.80
N ARG A 268 16.42 5.34 13.38
CA ARG A 268 15.99 5.25 14.78
C ARG A 268 14.86 4.25 15.04
N SER A 269 14.26 3.67 13.98
CA SER A 269 13.08 2.81 14.10
C SER A 269 13.28 1.63 15.05
N ASP A 270 14.38 0.90 14.89
CA ASP A 270 14.67 -0.28 15.72
C ASP A 270 14.78 0.07 17.20
N SER A 271 15.46 1.17 17.54
CA SER A 271 15.63 1.60 18.93
C SER A 271 14.29 2.03 19.55
N ILE A 272 13.51 2.85 18.87
CA ILE A 272 12.23 3.34 19.39
C ILE A 272 11.20 2.23 19.47
N ASN A 273 11.04 1.46 18.40
CA ASN A 273 10.09 0.35 18.36
C ASN A 273 10.43 -0.73 19.39
N THR A 274 11.71 -0.99 19.66
CA THR A 274 12.14 -1.92 20.72
C THR A 274 11.77 -1.41 22.11
N VAL A 275 12.00 -0.12 22.39
CA VAL A 275 11.63 0.50 23.67
C VAL A 275 10.13 0.45 23.91
N LEU A 276 9.34 0.72 22.86
CA LEU A 276 7.87 0.67 22.91
C LEU A 276 7.30 -0.75 22.79
N GLY A 277 8.12 -1.76 22.49
CA GLY A 277 7.69 -3.15 22.27
C GLY A 277 6.86 -3.33 21.00
N LEU A 278 7.03 -2.44 20.00
CA LEU A 278 6.20 -2.41 18.80
C LEU A 278 6.79 -3.20 17.63
N LYS A 279 5.88 -3.85 16.89
CA LYS A 279 6.11 -4.51 15.61
C LYS A 279 4.83 -4.34 14.76
N ASN A 280 4.91 -4.56 13.46
CA ASN A 280 3.73 -4.53 12.58
C ASN A 280 2.56 -5.37 13.12
N LYS A 281 2.84 -6.51 13.72
CA LYS A 281 1.85 -7.42 14.30
C LYS A 281 1.44 -7.12 15.75
N SER A 282 1.95 -6.06 16.38
CA SER A 282 1.51 -5.68 17.73
C SER A 282 0.03 -5.34 17.73
N GLU A 283 -0.72 -5.73 18.76
CA GLU A 283 -2.17 -5.53 18.84
C GLU A 283 -2.54 -4.05 19.04
N ASP A 284 -1.70 -3.31 19.72
CA ASP A 284 -1.86 -1.88 19.94
C ASP A 284 -0.76 -1.09 19.22
N LEU A 285 -1.15 -0.14 18.37
CA LEU A 285 -0.25 0.75 17.63
C LEU A 285 -0.54 2.24 17.87
N GLY A 286 -1.68 2.58 18.48
CA GLY A 286 -2.11 3.98 18.58
C GLY A 286 -3.07 4.30 19.73
N SER A 287 -3.18 3.45 20.76
CA SER A 287 -4.02 3.75 21.91
C SER A 287 -3.48 4.91 22.75
N ARG A 288 -4.36 5.50 23.57
CA ARG A 288 -3.98 6.55 24.52
C ARG A 288 -2.89 6.09 25.50
N ALA A 289 -2.91 4.81 25.92
CA ALA A 289 -1.91 4.26 26.81
C ALA A 289 -0.52 4.19 26.15
N LEU A 290 -0.49 3.80 24.88
CA LEU A 290 0.76 3.80 24.10
C LEU A 290 1.26 5.23 23.84
N LEU A 291 0.32 6.17 23.61
CA LEU A 291 0.64 7.57 23.38
C LEU A 291 1.39 8.22 24.55
N GLU A 292 1.14 7.79 25.79
CA GLU A 292 1.88 8.30 26.98
C GLU A 292 3.38 8.10 26.82
N GLN A 293 3.80 6.97 26.26
CA GLN A 293 5.20 6.57 26.11
C GLN A 293 5.82 7.02 24.78
N ALA A 294 4.97 7.29 23.76
CA ALA A 294 5.42 7.67 22.43
C ALA A 294 6.09 9.05 22.44
N THR A 295 7.16 9.19 21.67
CA THR A 295 7.87 10.46 21.41
C THR A 295 7.45 11.09 20.08
N GLU A 296 6.88 10.30 19.18
CA GLU A 296 6.46 10.71 17.85
C GLU A 296 5.30 9.85 17.36
N LEU A 297 4.55 10.36 16.38
CA LEU A 297 3.50 9.65 15.67
C LEU A 297 3.69 9.81 14.16
N PHE A 298 3.24 8.78 13.45
CA PHE A 298 3.18 8.78 11.99
C PHE A 298 1.76 8.52 11.51
N TRP A 299 1.35 9.20 10.44
CA TRP A 299 0.22 8.74 9.65
C TRP A 299 0.70 7.59 8.79
N TYR A 300 0.41 6.37 9.22
CA TYR A 300 0.97 5.14 8.65
C TYR A 300 -0.14 4.10 8.52
N PRO A 301 -1.06 4.31 7.56
CA PRO A 301 -2.22 3.44 7.35
C PRO A 301 -1.79 2.04 6.95
N SER A 302 -2.64 1.06 7.27
CA SER A 302 -2.36 -0.35 6.98
C SER A 302 -2.91 -0.81 5.66
N GLU A 303 -2.17 -1.70 5.03
CA GLU A 303 -2.61 -2.57 3.95
C GLU A 303 -2.77 -3.99 4.45
N VAL A 304 -3.90 -4.60 4.11
CA VAL A 304 -4.22 -6.00 4.39
C VAL A 304 -4.11 -6.77 3.11
N ASP A 305 -3.09 -7.61 3.00
CA ASP A 305 -2.85 -8.48 1.86
C ASP A 305 -3.33 -9.91 2.12
N VAL A 306 -3.98 -10.50 1.14
CA VAL A 306 -4.45 -11.90 1.20
C VAL A 306 -4.73 -12.42 -0.20
N SER A 307 -4.47 -13.70 -0.45
CA SER A 307 -4.81 -14.31 -1.73
C SER A 307 -6.25 -14.87 -1.73
N ILE A 308 -6.93 -14.79 -2.88
CA ILE A 308 -8.22 -15.44 -3.11
C ILE A 308 -8.11 -16.97 -3.10
N ARG A 309 -6.92 -17.49 -3.39
CA ARG A 309 -6.54 -18.91 -3.39
C ARG A 309 -5.66 -19.23 -2.18
N PRO A 310 -5.33 -20.52 -1.91
CA PRO A 310 -4.35 -20.87 -0.88
C PRO A 310 -2.96 -20.30 -1.15
N GLY A 311 -2.45 -20.40 -2.39
CA GLY A 311 -1.17 -19.85 -2.83
C GLY A 311 -1.26 -18.42 -3.31
N TRP A 312 -0.08 -17.75 -3.45
CA TRP A 312 0.04 -16.43 -4.07
C TRP A 312 0.08 -16.53 -5.59
N PHE A 313 0.83 -17.50 -6.14
CA PHE A 313 0.80 -17.83 -7.55
C PHE A 313 -0.34 -18.81 -7.87
N TYR A 314 -0.68 -18.92 -9.15
CA TYR A 314 -1.67 -19.88 -9.62
C TYR A 314 -1.13 -21.32 -9.55
N HIS A 315 -1.94 -22.20 -8.96
CA HIS A 315 -1.75 -23.64 -8.95
C HIS A 315 -3.05 -24.31 -9.43
N ARG A 316 -2.92 -25.18 -10.44
CA ARG A 316 -4.09 -25.85 -11.04
C ARG A 316 -4.85 -26.73 -10.02
N GLU A 317 -4.17 -27.34 -9.10
CA GLU A 317 -4.73 -28.14 -8.01
C GLU A 317 -5.50 -27.34 -6.96
N GLU A 318 -5.58 -26.03 -7.14
CA GLU A 318 -6.33 -25.10 -6.28
C GLU A 318 -7.57 -24.51 -6.96
N ASP A 319 -7.94 -24.97 -8.16
CA ASP A 319 -9.07 -24.41 -8.91
C ASP A 319 -10.41 -24.57 -8.16
N ASP A 320 -10.56 -25.60 -7.33
CA ASP A 320 -11.71 -25.82 -6.45
C ASP A 320 -11.55 -25.23 -5.04
N LYS A 321 -10.40 -24.56 -4.74
CA LYS A 321 -10.06 -24.03 -3.42
C LYS A 321 -10.17 -22.50 -3.33
N VAL A 322 -10.80 -21.86 -4.30
CA VAL A 322 -11.10 -20.43 -4.25
C VAL A 322 -11.91 -20.12 -2.99
N LYS A 323 -11.51 -19.15 -2.21
CA LYS A 323 -12.17 -18.76 -0.97
C LYS A 323 -13.67 -18.56 -1.19
N SER A 324 -14.48 -19.00 -0.22
CA SER A 324 -15.95 -18.88 -0.29
C SER A 324 -16.37 -17.41 -0.27
N LEU A 325 -17.57 -17.10 -0.78
CA LEU A 325 -18.14 -15.76 -0.70
C LEU A 325 -18.17 -15.26 0.76
N SER A 326 -18.62 -16.10 1.69
CA SER A 326 -18.67 -15.75 3.12
C SER A 326 -17.30 -15.40 3.69
N THR A 327 -16.25 -16.12 3.28
CA THR A 327 -14.87 -15.82 3.69
C THR A 327 -14.40 -14.47 3.12
N LEU A 328 -14.68 -14.18 1.84
CA LEU A 328 -14.28 -12.90 1.24
C LEU A 328 -15.07 -11.72 1.82
N VAL A 329 -16.33 -11.92 2.15
CA VAL A 329 -17.14 -10.91 2.85
C VAL A 329 -16.57 -10.63 4.25
N ASP A 330 -16.22 -11.68 5.01
CA ASP A 330 -15.58 -11.51 6.32
C ASP A 330 -14.24 -10.77 6.21
N ILE A 331 -13.41 -11.10 5.21
CA ILE A 331 -12.17 -10.40 4.89
C ILE A 331 -12.44 -8.92 4.60
N TYR A 332 -13.43 -8.61 3.75
CA TYR A 332 -13.77 -7.22 3.41
C TYR A 332 -14.14 -6.40 4.66
N PHE A 333 -15.01 -6.92 5.51
CA PHE A 333 -15.41 -6.23 6.73
C PHE A 333 -14.31 -6.14 7.80
N LYS A 334 -13.39 -7.12 7.85
CA LYS A 334 -12.27 -7.12 8.79
C LYS A 334 -11.01 -6.40 8.28
N SER A 335 -11.02 -5.94 7.05
CA SER A 335 -9.97 -5.10 6.48
C SER A 335 -10.48 -3.68 6.22
N VAL A 336 -11.30 -3.48 5.22
CA VAL A 336 -11.88 -2.16 4.90
C VAL A 336 -12.75 -1.64 6.04
N GLY A 337 -13.58 -2.51 6.61
CA GLY A 337 -14.42 -2.16 7.77
C GLY A 337 -13.61 -1.80 9.03
N TYR A 338 -12.36 -2.23 9.12
CA TYR A 338 -11.44 -1.89 10.21
C TYR A 338 -10.42 -0.80 9.83
N ASN A 339 -10.73 0.01 8.80
CA ASN A 339 -9.91 1.15 8.37
C ASN A 339 -8.58 0.78 7.69
N SER A 340 -8.52 -0.36 7.02
CA SER A 340 -7.39 -0.75 6.17
C SER A 340 -7.76 -0.70 4.70
N VAL A 341 -6.79 -0.62 3.81
CA VAL A 341 -6.99 -0.94 2.39
C VAL A 341 -6.82 -2.45 2.22
N LEU A 342 -7.75 -3.09 1.52
CA LEU A 342 -7.66 -4.51 1.17
C LEU A 342 -6.93 -4.68 -0.16
N LEU A 343 -5.79 -5.37 -0.13
CA LEU A 343 -5.05 -5.84 -1.29
C LEU A 343 -5.33 -7.33 -1.50
N LEU A 344 -6.34 -7.65 -2.31
CA LEU A 344 -6.71 -9.02 -2.63
C LEU A 344 -5.92 -9.53 -3.82
N ASN A 345 -5.20 -10.65 -3.65
CA ASN A 345 -4.45 -11.26 -4.73
C ASN A 345 -5.32 -12.20 -5.57
N ILE A 346 -5.27 -12.02 -6.89
CA ILE A 346 -5.97 -12.81 -7.90
C ILE A 346 -4.94 -13.26 -8.94
N PRO A 347 -4.33 -14.45 -8.77
CA PRO A 347 -3.26 -14.89 -9.66
C PRO A 347 -3.80 -15.34 -11.01
N PRO A 348 -3.32 -14.76 -12.14
CA PRO A 348 -3.63 -15.29 -13.47
C PRO A 348 -3.05 -16.69 -13.67
N ASP A 349 -3.77 -17.53 -14.42
CA ASP A 349 -3.40 -18.92 -14.70
C ASP A 349 -2.32 -19.05 -15.80
N THR A 350 -1.93 -20.27 -16.11
CA THR A 350 -0.90 -20.55 -17.14
C THR A 350 -1.29 -20.15 -18.56
N ARG A 351 -2.59 -19.91 -18.82
CA ARG A 351 -3.03 -19.33 -20.09
C ARG A 351 -2.72 -17.84 -20.16
N GLY A 352 -2.58 -17.17 -19.00
CA GLY A 352 -2.48 -15.73 -18.86
C GLY A 352 -3.84 -15.06 -18.72
N LEU A 353 -4.82 -15.73 -18.08
CA LEU A 353 -6.16 -15.24 -17.81
C LEU A 353 -6.47 -15.31 -16.31
N ILE A 354 -7.29 -14.41 -15.78
CA ILE A 354 -7.94 -14.67 -14.49
C ILE A 354 -8.87 -15.87 -14.70
N HIS A 355 -8.69 -16.91 -13.88
CA HIS A 355 -9.44 -18.14 -13.97
C HIS A 355 -10.94 -17.94 -13.73
N GLU A 356 -11.79 -18.69 -14.40
CA GLU A 356 -13.24 -18.54 -14.40
C GLU A 356 -13.84 -18.64 -12.98
N ASN A 357 -13.29 -19.50 -12.13
CA ASN A 357 -13.73 -19.66 -10.75
C ASN A 357 -13.44 -18.41 -9.90
N ASP A 358 -12.27 -17.77 -10.12
CA ASP A 358 -11.89 -16.53 -9.45
C ASP A 358 -12.76 -15.37 -9.93
N ALA A 359 -12.93 -15.22 -11.25
CA ALA A 359 -13.76 -14.20 -11.83
C ALA A 359 -15.22 -14.30 -11.34
N LYS A 360 -15.78 -15.51 -11.29
CA LYS A 360 -17.12 -15.74 -10.73
C LYS A 360 -17.21 -15.32 -9.27
N ARG A 361 -16.22 -15.71 -8.45
CA ARG A 361 -16.21 -15.38 -7.03
C ARG A 361 -16.06 -13.86 -6.79
N LEU A 362 -15.28 -13.17 -7.58
CA LEU A 362 -15.16 -11.72 -7.51
C LEU A 362 -16.49 -11.04 -7.88
N GLN A 363 -17.19 -11.55 -8.88
CA GLN A 363 -18.51 -11.04 -9.26
C GLN A 363 -19.55 -11.24 -8.14
N GLU A 364 -19.54 -12.40 -7.48
CA GLU A 364 -20.40 -12.67 -6.32
C GLU A 364 -20.11 -11.70 -5.16
N LEU A 365 -18.83 -11.41 -4.89
CA LEU A 365 -18.41 -10.44 -3.86
C LEU A 365 -18.89 -9.04 -4.23
N ALA A 366 -18.68 -8.60 -5.47
CA ALA A 366 -19.13 -7.30 -5.96
C ALA A 366 -20.64 -7.10 -5.81
N GLN A 367 -21.42 -8.12 -6.17
CA GLN A 367 -22.89 -8.11 -6.01
C GLN A 367 -23.28 -8.01 -4.54
N TYR A 368 -22.62 -8.74 -3.65
CA TYR A 368 -22.89 -8.70 -2.22
C TYR A 368 -22.60 -7.30 -1.65
N ILE A 369 -21.44 -6.74 -1.92
CA ILE A 369 -21.05 -5.39 -1.46
C ILE A 369 -22.02 -4.34 -2.01
N SER A 370 -22.30 -4.36 -3.31
CA SER A 370 -23.21 -3.43 -3.96
C SER A 370 -24.62 -3.50 -3.37
N HIS A 371 -25.14 -4.70 -3.09
CA HIS A 371 -26.45 -4.87 -2.47
C HIS A 371 -26.45 -4.37 -1.01
N THR A 372 -25.41 -4.69 -0.25
CA THR A 372 -25.29 -4.30 1.18
C THR A 372 -25.29 -2.78 1.35
N PHE A 373 -24.61 -2.07 0.46
CA PHE A 373 -24.50 -0.60 0.51
C PHE A 373 -25.40 0.13 -0.49
N ALA A 374 -26.41 -0.55 -1.05
CA ALA A 374 -27.33 0.04 -2.03
C ALA A 374 -28.18 1.19 -1.43
N THR A 375 -28.48 1.12 -0.15
CA THR A 375 -29.30 2.10 0.55
C THR A 375 -28.45 2.89 1.55
N ASP A 376 -28.35 4.19 1.33
CA ASP A 376 -27.78 5.11 2.29
C ASP A 376 -28.89 5.63 3.22
N TYR A 377 -29.04 4.98 4.36
CA TYR A 377 -30.05 5.34 5.35
C TYR A 377 -29.82 6.73 5.97
N GLY A 378 -28.60 7.27 5.90
CA GLY A 378 -28.27 8.62 6.36
C GLY A 378 -28.77 9.71 5.42
N LYS A 379 -29.01 9.42 4.13
CA LYS A 379 -29.51 10.39 3.15
C LYS A 379 -31.01 10.67 3.25
N THR A 380 -31.75 9.89 4.02
CA THR A 380 -33.22 10.07 4.19
C THR A 380 -33.58 11.22 5.10
N SER A 381 -32.65 11.77 5.90
CA SER A 381 -32.86 12.99 6.65
C SER A 381 -32.52 14.20 5.78
N HIS A 382 -33.51 14.93 5.31
CA HIS A 382 -33.33 16.18 4.55
C HIS A 382 -32.87 17.37 5.38
N GLU A 383 -32.62 17.20 6.66
CA GLU A 383 -32.19 18.27 7.56
C GLU A 383 -30.68 18.40 7.57
N LYS A 384 -30.20 19.61 7.26
CA LYS A 384 -28.80 19.96 7.43
C LYS A 384 -28.53 20.10 8.94
N ILE A 385 -27.90 19.10 9.52
CA ILE A 385 -27.49 19.15 10.93
C ILE A 385 -26.27 20.08 11.03
N THR A 386 -26.42 21.15 11.82
CA THR A 386 -25.31 22.04 12.17
C THR A 386 -25.15 22.02 13.69
N GLY A 387 -23.92 21.77 14.15
CA GLY A 387 -23.59 21.71 15.56
C GLY A 387 -22.26 22.35 15.86
N LYS A 388 -21.96 22.50 17.15
CA LYS A 388 -20.64 22.89 17.67
C LYS A 388 -19.95 21.65 18.24
N GLU A 389 -18.66 21.73 18.46
CA GLU A 389 -17.89 20.70 19.16
C GLU A 389 -18.53 20.39 20.53
N GLY A 390 -18.84 19.11 20.78
CA GLY A 390 -19.53 18.65 21.99
C GLY A 390 -21.04 18.46 21.85
N ASP A 391 -21.65 18.87 20.74
CA ASP A 391 -23.08 18.62 20.49
C ASP A 391 -23.29 17.14 20.12
N SER A 392 -24.38 16.54 20.59
CA SER A 392 -24.82 15.19 20.24
C SER A 392 -26.03 15.27 19.34
N PHE A 393 -26.09 14.42 18.31
CA PHE A 393 -27.23 14.30 17.42
C PHE A 393 -27.77 12.88 17.46
N GLU A 394 -29.07 12.72 17.56
CA GLU A 394 -29.73 11.43 17.45
C GLU A 394 -30.34 11.29 16.04
N ILE A 395 -29.92 10.28 15.30
CA ILE A 395 -30.49 9.96 14.00
C ILE A 395 -31.29 8.67 14.14
N ASN A 396 -32.60 8.76 13.97
CA ASN A 396 -33.49 7.60 13.97
C ASN A 396 -33.41 6.92 12.60
N ILE A 397 -32.76 5.73 12.54
CA ILE A 397 -32.71 4.90 11.36
C ILE A 397 -33.81 3.86 11.46
N THR A 398 -34.81 3.93 10.56
CA THR A 398 -35.82 2.89 10.46
C THR A 398 -35.36 1.87 9.41
N ALA A 399 -34.78 0.75 9.87
CA ALA A 399 -34.55 -0.40 9.01
C ALA A 399 -35.88 -1.10 8.76
N THR A 400 -36.31 -1.18 7.50
CA THR A 400 -37.46 -2.00 7.07
C THR A 400 -36.99 -3.37 6.62
#